data_791d1ec81ef2d1db92b07cc6e9ed9735
#
_entry.id   791d1ec81ef2d1db92b07cc6e9ed9735
#
_cell.length_a   1.000
_cell.length_b   1.000
_cell.length_c   1.000
_cell.angle_alpha   90.00
_cell.angle_beta   90.00
_cell.angle_gamma   90.00
#
_symmetry.space_group_name_H-M   'P 1'
#
loop_
_entity.id
_entity.type
_entity.pdbx_description
1 polymer ?
#
loop_
_entity_poly.entity_id
_entity_poly.type
_entity_poly.pdbx_seq_one_letter_code
_entity_poly.pdbx_strand_id
1 'polypeptide(L)'
;PYLSDYMGKVFEEICKQYLWKQLLSGECPVEFSSLGRWWGNDPKEKRQAEIDILAEQDKNTALFGECKWTNEKADLGVLETLVKRSELFSYKNVHYYLFAKTGFTKGCIELSKKMVNVTLGDYKDMMERM
;
A
#
# COMPACT_ATOMS: atom_id res chain seq x y z
N PRO A 1 7.47 -11.24 -18.66
CA PRO A 1 6.19 -10.56 -18.51
C PRO A 1 5.14 -11.43 -17.84
N TYR A 2 4.90 -12.62 -18.37
CA TYR A 2 3.87 -13.52 -17.85
C TYR A 2 4.16 -13.94 -16.40
N LEU A 3 5.40 -14.36 -16.13
CA LEU A 3 5.80 -14.79 -14.79
C LEU A 3 5.79 -13.61 -13.82
N SER A 4 6.22 -12.42 -14.26
CA SER A 4 6.22 -11.22 -13.44
C SER A 4 4.80 -10.82 -13.04
N ASP A 5 3.84 -10.93 -13.96
CA ASP A 5 2.44 -10.61 -13.66
C ASP A 5 1.87 -11.58 -12.62
N TYR A 6 2.19 -12.87 -12.78
CA TYR A 6 1.76 -13.89 -11.84
C TYR A 6 2.34 -13.62 -10.44
N MET A 7 3.65 -13.37 -10.37
CA MET A 7 4.31 -13.12 -9.09
C MET A 7 3.83 -11.83 -8.45
N GLY A 8 3.46 -10.82 -9.23
CA GLY A 8 2.87 -9.60 -8.71
C GLY A 8 1.57 -9.87 -7.98
N LYS A 9 0.72 -10.74 -8.52
CA LYS A 9 -0.54 -11.12 -7.87
C LYS A 9 -0.30 -11.92 -6.60
N VAL A 10 0.69 -12.83 -6.63
CA VAL A 10 1.09 -13.59 -5.44
C VAL A 10 1.57 -12.64 -4.35
N PHE A 11 2.37 -11.65 -4.71
CA PHE A 11 2.88 -10.67 -3.76
C PHE A 11 1.74 -9.86 -3.13
N GLU A 12 0.73 -9.47 -3.93
CA GLU A 12 -0.44 -8.77 -3.37
C GLU A 12 -1.12 -9.61 -2.30
N GLU A 13 -1.27 -10.91 -2.53
CA GLU A 13 -1.87 -11.80 -1.52
C GLU A 13 -1.01 -11.90 -0.27
N ILE A 14 0.31 -11.96 -0.43
CA ILE A 14 1.24 -11.96 0.71
C ILE A 14 1.08 -10.68 1.52
N CYS A 15 0.99 -9.53 0.86
CA CYS A 15 0.81 -8.24 1.53
C CYS A 15 -0.51 -8.19 2.31
N LYS A 16 -1.58 -8.74 1.73
CA LYS A 16 -2.87 -8.82 2.42
C LYS A 16 -2.80 -9.69 3.66
N GLN A 17 -2.15 -10.85 3.55
CA GLN A 17 -1.95 -11.75 4.70
C GLN A 17 -1.12 -11.08 5.78
N TYR A 18 -0.10 -10.35 5.40
CA TYR A 18 0.72 -9.60 6.34
C TYR A 18 -0.11 -8.56 7.10
N LEU A 19 -0.98 -7.84 6.40
CA LEU A 19 -1.86 -6.86 7.04
C LEU A 19 -2.83 -7.51 8.02
N TRP A 20 -3.44 -8.65 7.65
CA TRP A 20 -4.29 -9.40 8.55
C TRP A 20 -3.53 -9.81 9.82
N LYS A 21 -2.30 -10.26 9.65
CA LYS A 21 -1.47 -10.66 10.78
C LYS A 21 -1.15 -9.48 11.69
N GLN A 22 -0.83 -8.32 11.10
CA GLN A 22 -0.61 -7.11 11.87
C GLN A 22 -1.87 -6.66 12.61
N LEU A 23 -3.01 -6.78 11.97
CA LEU A 23 -4.28 -6.45 12.61
C LEU A 23 -4.52 -7.33 13.85
N LEU A 24 -4.34 -8.63 13.70
CA LEU A 24 -4.56 -9.58 14.78
C LEU A 24 -3.56 -9.43 15.93
N SER A 25 -2.36 -8.96 15.66
CA SER A 25 -1.34 -8.72 16.69
C SER A 25 -1.44 -7.33 17.33
N GLY A 26 -2.37 -6.50 16.86
CA GLY A 26 -2.55 -5.15 17.39
C GLY A 26 -1.56 -4.14 16.83
N GLU A 27 -0.78 -4.48 15.81
CA GLU A 27 0.24 -3.60 15.24
C GLU A 27 -0.27 -2.73 14.09
N CYS A 28 -1.46 -3.03 13.56
CA CYS A 28 -2.00 -2.25 12.46
C CYS A 28 -2.72 -0.99 12.99
N PRO A 29 -2.39 0.19 12.48
CA PRO A 29 -3.00 1.44 12.96
C PRO A 29 -4.45 1.62 12.53
N VAL A 30 -4.93 0.80 11.60
CA VAL A 30 -6.31 0.85 11.12
C VAL A 30 -6.99 -0.48 11.44
N GLU A 31 -8.09 -0.44 12.17
CA GLU A 31 -8.83 -1.65 12.56
C GLU A 31 -9.86 -1.98 11.49
N PHE A 32 -9.38 -2.48 10.35
CA PHE A 32 -10.25 -2.83 9.24
C PHE A 32 -10.94 -4.19 9.46
N SER A 33 -12.10 -4.38 8.83
CA SER A 33 -12.82 -5.65 8.85
C SER A 33 -12.71 -6.41 7.53
N SER A 34 -12.36 -5.70 6.46
CA SER A 34 -12.17 -6.28 5.14
C SER A 34 -11.14 -5.44 4.38
N LEU A 35 -10.53 -6.04 3.38
CA LEU A 35 -9.62 -5.33 2.50
C LEU A 35 -9.75 -5.90 1.09
N GLY A 36 -9.40 -5.10 0.10
CA GLY A 36 -9.49 -5.52 -1.28
C GLY A 36 -8.92 -4.48 -2.24
N ARG A 37 -8.90 -4.85 -3.50
CA ARG A 37 -8.47 -3.96 -4.58
C ARG A 37 -9.62 -3.02 -4.95
N TRP A 38 -9.27 -1.81 -5.33
CA TRP A 38 -10.23 -0.82 -5.82
C TRP A 38 -9.76 -0.27 -7.17
N TRP A 39 -10.70 0.00 -8.06
CA TRP A 39 -10.43 0.76 -9.29
C TRP A 39 -11.63 1.64 -9.60
N GLY A 40 -11.36 2.78 -10.26
CA GLY A 40 -12.39 3.72 -10.62
C GLY A 40 -11.81 4.88 -11.43
N ASN A 41 -12.65 5.84 -11.75
CA ASN A 41 -12.24 7.00 -12.54
C ASN A 41 -11.59 8.06 -11.68
N ASP A 42 -10.49 8.62 -12.20
CA ASP A 42 -9.88 9.81 -11.66
C ASP A 42 -10.30 10.98 -12.54
N PRO A 43 -11.23 11.85 -12.09
CA PRO A 43 -11.72 12.93 -12.93
C PRO A 43 -10.67 13.99 -13.25
N LYS A 44 -9.66 14.17 -12.40
CA LYS A 44 -8.59 15.15 -12.63
C LYS A 44 -7.64 14.67 -13.71
N GLU A 45 -7.22 13.39 -13.63
CA GLU A 45 -6.30 12.81 -14.60
C GLU A 45 -7.03 12.27 -15.83
N LYS A 46 -8.36 12.24 -15.81
CA LYS A 46 -9.22 11.76 -16.89
C LYS A 46 -8.87 10.35 -17.33
N ARG A 47 -8.57 9.48 -16.36
CA ARG A 47 -8.23 8.09 -16.60
C ARG A 47 -8.60 7.24 -15.40
N GLN A 48 -8.53 5.93 -15.58
CA GLN A 48 -8.79 4.98 -14.52
C GLN A 48 -7.62 4.95 -13.55
N ALA A 49 -7.93 4.91 -12.24
CA ALA A 49 -6.95 4.72 -11.19
C ALA A 49 -7.21 3.40 -10.48
N GLU A 50 -6.14 2.80 -9.97
CA GLU A 50 -6.22 1.55 -9.22
C GLU A 50 -5.52 1.71 -7.88
N ILE A 51 -6.04 1.01 -6.87
CA ILE A 51 -5.44 0.92 -5.54
C ILE A 51 -5.35 -0.56 -5.22
N ASP A 52 -4.14 -1.05 -4.97
CA ASP A 52 -3.94 -2.47 -4.74
C ASP A 52 -4.63 -2.97 -3.49
N ILE A 53 -4.59 -2.17 -2.42
CA ILE A 53 -5.23 -2.53 -1.15
C ILE A 53 -5.94 -1.30 -0.59
N LEU A 54 -7.24 -1.44 -0.41
CA LEU A 54 -8.05 -0.46 0.32
C LEU A 54 -8.76 -1.20 1.45
N ALA A 55 -8.55 -0.74 2.67
CA ALA A 55 -9.12 -1.35 3.86
C ALA A 55 -9.76 -0.26 4.71
N GLU A 56 -11.06 -0.34 4.91
CA GLU A 56 -11.83 0.66 5.62
C GLU A 56 -12.13 0.21 7.05
N GLN A 57 -11.90 1.09 8.00
CA GLN A 57 -12.33 0.89 9.38
C GLN A 57 -13.73 1.46 9.57
N ASP A 58 -13.94 2.69 9.10
CA ASP A 58 -15.24 3.38 9.12
C ASP A 58 -15.21 4.48 8.04
N LYS A 59 -16.23 5.35 8.03
CA LYS A 59 -16.33 6.42 7.03
C LYS A 59 -15.20 7.45 7.12
N ASN A 60 -14.49 7.50 8.23
CA ASN A 60 -13.45 8.50 8.46
C ASN A 60 -12.04 7.92 8.40
N THR A 61 -11.88 6.61 8.46
CA THR A 61 -10.56 5.99 8.66
C THR A 61 -10.36 4.83 7.69
N ALA A 62 -9.26 4.88 6.95
CA ALA A 62 -8.92 3.84 5.99
C ALA A 62 -7.42 3.67 5.84
N LEU A 63 -7.04 2.53 5.30
CA LEU A 63 -5.68 2.16 4.96
C LEU A 63 -5.60 1.99 3.45
N PHE A 64 -4.58 2.59 2.83
CA PHE A 64 -4.30 2.45 1.41
C PHE A 64 -2.94 1.78 1.23
N GLY A 65 -2.89 0.74 0.42
CA GLY A 65 -1.66 -0.01 0.19
C GLY A 65 -1.32 -0.14 -1.28
N GLU A 66 -0.03 -0.08 -1.58
CA GLU A 66 0.51 -0.32 -2.91
C GLU A 66 1.56 -1.41 -2.83
N CYS A 67 1.53 -2.34 -3.79
CA CYS A 67 2.42 -3.50 -3.82
C CYS A 67 3.26 -3.45 -5.08
N LYS A 68 4.59 -3.33 -4.92
CA LYS A 68 5.53 -3.26 -6.05
C LYS A 68 6.40 -4.51 -6.11
N TRP A 69 6.13 -5.35 -7.09
CA TRP A 69 6.92 -6.54 -7.35
C TRP A 69 7.81 -6.31 -8.58
N THR A 70 8.90 -5.55 -8.37
CA THR A 70 9.82 -5.19 -9.44
C THR A 70 11.26 -5.35 -8.95
N ASN A 71 12.21 -5.42 -9.90
CA ASN A 71 13.62 -5.51 -9.57
C ASN A 71 14.21 -4.16 -9.18
N GLU A 72 13.45 -3.08 -9.40
CA GLU A 72 13.86 -1.74 -9.01
C GLU A 72 13.26 -1.38 -7.67
N LYS A 73 13.97 -0.55 -6.91
CA LYS A 73 13.46 -0.02 -5.64
C LYS A 73 12.25 0.88 -5.90
N ALA A 74 11.29 0.86 -4.99
CA ALA A 74 10.17 1.77 -5.05
C ALA A 74 10.65 3.18 -4.71
N ASP A 75 10.36 4.12 -5.60
CA ASP A 75 10.85 5.49 -5.44
C ASP A 75 9.80 6.42 -4.83
N LEU A 76 10.21 7.66 -4.62
CA LEU A 76 9.37 8.74 -4.10
C LEU A 76 8.05 8.86 -4.87
N GLY A 77 8.09 8.74 -6.20
CA GLY A 77 6.91 8.88 -7.04
C GLY A 77 5.84 7.84 -6.78
N VAL A 78 6.24 6.63 -6.37
CA VAL A 78 5.28 5.58 -6.04
C VAL A 78 4.46 5.98 -4.82
N LEU A 79 5.12 6.49 -3.78
CA LEU A 79 4.44 6.94 -2.57
C LEU A 79 3.54 8.16 -2.85
N GLU A 80 4.05 9.11 -3.61
CA GLU A 80 3.27 10.30 -3.99
C GLU A 80 2.01 9.93 -4.78
N THR A 81 2.12 8.95 -5.67
CA THR A 81 0.98 8.47 -6.45
C THR A 81 -0.08 7.84 -5.55
N LEU A 82 0.36 7.04 -4.58
CA LEU A 82 -0.58 6.40 -3.63
C LEU A 82 -1.32 7.45 -2.82
N VAL A 83 -0.61 8.46 -2.32
CA VAL A 83 -1.22 9.56 -1.57
C VAL A 83 -2.24 10.30 -2.44
N LYS A 84 -1.86 10.61 -3.68
CA LYS A 84 -2.73 11.31 -4.61
C LYS A 84 -4.02 10.52 -4.90
N ARG A 85 -3.90 9.21 -5.06
CA ARG A 85 -5.07 8.35 -5.30
C ARG A 85 -5.99 8.28 -4.08
N SER A 86 -5.43 8.34 -2.87
CA SER A 86 -6.24 8.36 -1.66
C SER A 86 -7.12 9.60 -1.57
N GLU A 87 -6.72 10.68 -2.24
CA GLU A 87 -7.47 11.93 -2.26
C GLU A 87 -8.75 11.86 -3.11
N LEU A 88 -8.94 10.77 -3.85
CA LEU A 88 -10.22 10.49 -4.50
C LEU A 88 -11.31 10.15 -3.50
N PHE A 89 -10.94 9.90 -2.26
CA PHE A 89 -11.84 9.51 -1.17
C PHE A 89 -11.88 10.61 -0.12
N SER A 90 -12.86 10.53 0.79
CA SER A 90 -13.10 11.57 1.80
C SER A 90 -12.70 11.14 3.22
N TYR A 91 -11.81 10.19 3.35
CA TYR A 91 -11.35 9.75 4.67
C TYR A 91 -10.55 10.84 5.35
N LYS A 92 -10.79 11.07 6.62
CA LYS A 92 -10.07 12.07 7.42
C LYS A 92 -8.78 11.51 7.99
N ASN A 93 -8.76 10.23 8.29
CA ASN A 93 -7.62 9.53 8.86
C ASN A 93 -7.18 8.42 7.92
N VAL A 94 -5.99 8.55 7.37
CA VAL A 94 -5.47 7.62 6.38
C VAL A 94 -4.11 7.12 6.83
N HIS A 95 -3.86 5.83 6.67
CA HIS A 95 -2.54 5.25 6.82
C HIS A 95 -2.15 4.60 5.51
N TYR A 96 -0.90 4.79 5.09
CA TYR A 96 -0.36 4.26 3.84
C TYR A 96 0.60 3.13 4.13
N TYR A 97 0.45 2.02 3.39
CA TYR A 97 1.43 0.95 3.37
C TYR A 97 2.00 0.85 1.96
N LEU A 98 3.30 0.92 1.86
CA LEU A 98 3.98 0.68 0.58
C LEU A 98 4.83 -0.56 0.75
N PHE A 99 4.50 -1.59 -0.04
CA PHE A 99 5.22 -2.87 -0.02
C PHE A 99 6.05 -3.00 -1.28
N ALA A 100 7.29 -3.45 -1.14
CA ALA A 100 8.18 -3.58 -2.29
C ALA A 100 9.06 -4.81 -2.20
N LYS A 101 9.24 -5.47 -3.34
CA LYS A 101 10.14 -6.63 -3.47
C LYS A 101 11.59 -6.26 -3.16
N THR A 102 12.05 -5.13 -3.69
CA THR A 102 13.46 -4.77 -3.74
C THR A 102 13.81 -3.60 -2.81
N GLY A 103 12.88 -3.21 -1.95
CA GLY A 103 13.11 -2.11 -1.02
C GLY A 103 12.79 -0.75 -1.63
N PHE A 104 13.36 0.30 -1.03
CA PHE A 104 12.96 1.68 -1.28
C PHE A 104 14.15 2.57 -1.53
N THR A 105 13.97 3.58 -2.39
CA THR A 105 15.02 4.58 -2.60
C THR A 105 15.15 5.47 -1.37
N LYS A 106 16.28 6.16 -1.27
CA LYS A 106 16.51 7.11 -0.20
C LYS A 106 15.43 8.19 -0.15
N GLY A 107 15.03 8.70 -1.32
CA GLY A 107 13.98 9.72 -1.39
C GLY A 107 12.64 9.23 -0.88
N CYS A 108 12.29 7.99 -1.20
CA CYS A 108 11.06 7.38 -0.70
C CYS A 108 11.10 7.23 0.83
N ILE A 109 12.22 6.76 1.36
CA ILE A 109 12.39 6.60 2.81
C ILE A 109 12.31 7.96 3.51
N GLU A 110 12.94 8.98 2.96
CA GLU A 110 12.91 10.33 3.55
C GLU A 110 11.49 10.90 3.57
N LEU A 111 10.75 10.74 2.48
CA LEU A 111 9.36 11.20 2.45
C LEU A 111 8.51 10.45 3.48
N SER A 112 8.67 9.14 3.57
CA SER A 112 7.90 8.34 4.54
C SER A 112 8.17 8.77 5.98
N LYS A 113 9.38 9.23 6.28
CA LYS A 113 9.72 9.71 7.62
C LYS A 113 9.12 11.08 7.92
N LYS A 114 8.93 11.92 6.90
CA LYS A 114 8.28 13.22 7.06
C LYS A 114 6.78 13.08 7.26
N MET A 115 6.20 12.00 6.74
CA MET A 115 4.79 11.69 6.93
C MET A 115 4.66 10.74 8.11
N VAL A 116 3.81 11.06 9.07
CA VAL A 116 3.67 10.22 10.29
C VAL A 116 2.82 8.98 10.05
N ASN A 117 2.18 8.88 8.89
CA ASN A 117 1.18 7.86 8.60
C ASN A 117 1.57 6.95 7.44
N VAL A 118 2.85 6.60 7.35
CA VAL A 118 3.36 5.69 6.30
C VAL A 118 4.16 4.56 6.91
N THR A 119 3.89 3.36 6.46
CA THR A 119 4.67 2.17 6.80
C THR A 119 5.25 1.60 5.51
N LEU A 120 6.56 1.38 5.49
CA LEU A 120 7.23 0.74 4.37
C LEU A 120 7.49 -0.73 4.72
N GLY A 121 7.10 -1.62 3.82
CA GLY A 121 7.27 -3.06 4.01
C GLY A 121 8.16 -3.66 2.92
N ASP A 122 9.39 -3.99 3.28
CA ASP A 122 10.31 -4.71 2.39
C ASP A 122 9.94 -6.19 2.43
N TYR A 123 9.91 -6.84 1.27
CA TYR A 123 9.51 -8.24 1.16
C TYR A 123 10.31 -9.16 2.09
N LYS A 124 11.63 -8.98 2.16
CA LYS A 124 12.48 -9.80 3.00
C LYS A 124 12.09 -9.67 4.47
N ASP A 125 11.92 -8.43 4.94
CA ASP A 125 11.54 -8.17 6.33
C ASP A 125 10.16 -8.71 6.65
N MET A 126 9.23 -8.59 5.70
CA MET A 126 7.88 -9.13 5.87
C MET A 126 7.89 -10.64 6.07
N MET A 127 8.66 -11.35 5.24
CA MET A 127 8.73 -12.81 5.30
C MET A 127 9.39 -13.28 6.60
N GLU A 128 10.34 -12.53 7.13
CA GLU A 128 10.99 -12.87 8.39
C GLU A 128 10.04 -12.71 9.58
N ARG A 129 9.05 -11.82 9.45
CA ARG A 129 8.06 -11.58 10.52
C ARG A 129 6.84 -12.51 10.43
N MET A 130 6.68 -13.14 9.29
CA MET A 130 5.60 -14.09 9.08
C MET A 130 6.06 -15.49 9.40
#